data_51d4c8dca9236fe93622df7674a28179
#
_entry.id   51d4c8dca9236fe93622df7674a28179
#
_cell.length_a   1.000
_cell.length_b   1.000
_cell.length_c   1.000
_cell.angle_alpha   90.00
_cell.angle_beta   90.00
_cell.angle_gamma   90.00
#
_symmetry.space_group_name_H-M   'P 1'
#
loop_
_entity.id
_entity.type
_entity.pdbx_description
1 polymer ?
#
loop_
_entity_poly.entity_id
_entity_poly.type
_entity_poly.pdbx_seq_one_letter_code
_entity_poly.pdbx_strand_id
1 'polypeptide(L)'
;MKPVPEGFSRISPGLFYEDAPKAIDWLEKAFGFQTRLKVEGAPGVIVHSELVYGEAVILVNSVSPKFPGRTTGSTSACYLMVYVDDVDAHCARAKAAGARITQEPKTTDYGEDYWTDRGYGAEDLEGHSWWFAQRMSSKG
;
A
#
# COMPACT_ATOMS: atom_id res chain seq x y z
N MET A 1 -6.94 1.94 27.16
CA MET A 1 -6.71 0.98 26.05
C MET A 1 -5.33 0.38 26.20
N LYS A 2 -5.21 -0.93 26.06
CA LYS A 2 -3.89 -1.57 26.16
C LYS A 2 -3.02 -1.20 24.96
N PRO A 3 -1.68 -1.13 25.12
CA PRO A 3 -0.79 -0.87 24.00
C PRO A 3 -0.86 -2.00 22.96
N VAL A 4 -0.56 -1.67 21.72
CA VAL A 4 -0.45 -2.68 20.66
C VAL A 4 0.86 -3.44 20.83
N PRO A 5 0.97 -4.66 20.27
CA PRO A 5 2.25 -5.37 20.24
C PRO A 5 3.32 -4.51 19.56
N GLU A 6 4.54 -4.64 20.05
CA GLU A 6 5.68 -3.92 19.52
C GLU A 6 5.84 -4.20 18.02
N GLY A 7 6.05 -3.15 17.24
CA GLY A 7 6.23 -3.25 15.79
C GLY A 7 4.94 -3.35 14.99
N PHE A 8 3.77 -3.26 15.64
CA PHE A 8 2.49 -3.28 14.94
C PHE A 8 1.78 -1.94 15.05
N SER A 9 0.97 -1.64 14.04
CA SER A 9 -0.01 -0.56 14.09
C SER A 9 -1.29 -1.10 14.76
N ARG A 10 -2.09 -0.21 15.33
CA ARG A 10 -3.38 -0.62 15.91
C ARG A 10 -4.32 -1.15 14.84
N ILE A 11 -4.23 -0.60 13.63
CA ILE A 11 -4.97 -1.06 12.47
C ILE A 11 -3.95 -1.38 11.39
N SER A 12 -4.02 -2.58 10.84
CA SER A 12 -3.18 -2.99 9.72
C SER A 12 -4.08 -3.47 8.58
N PRO A 13 -4.01 -2.83 7.41
CA PRO A 13 -4.75 -3.30 6.25
C PRO A 13 -4.31 -4.70 5.83
N GLY A 14 -5.26 -5.53 5.46
CA GLY A 14 -4.99 -6.84 4.89
C GLY A 14 -5.44 -6.86 3.43
N LEU A 15 -4.54 -7.20 2.53
CA LEU A 15 -4.81 -7.29 1.11
C LEU A 15 -4.65 -8.73 0.64
N PHE A 16 -5.58 -9.16 -0.21
CA PHE A 16 -5.55 -10.49 -0.79
C PHE A 16 -5.16 -10.41 -2.26
N TYR A 17 -4.27 -11.32 -2.66
CA TYR A 17 -3.78 -11.40 -4.04
C TYR A 17 -3.91 -12.82 -4.57
N GLU A 18 -4.20 -12.95 -5.86
CA GLU A 18 -4.19 -14.25 -6.54
C GLU A 18 -2.77 -14.81 -6.56
N ASP A 19 -1.78 -13.97 -6.84
CA ASP A 19 -0.37 -14.35 -6.82
C ASP A 19 0.35 -13.50 -5.77
N ALA A 20 0.18 -13.88 -4.51
CA ALA A 20 0.75 -13.13 -3.40
C ALA A 20 2.29 -13.10 -3.40
N PRO A 21 3.02 -14.20 -3.72
CA PRO A 21 4.48 -14.10 -3.81
C PRO A 21 4.95 -13.06 -4.83
N LYS A 22 4.34 -13.05 -6.01
CA LYS A 22 4.65 -12.05 -7.03
C LYS A 22 4.28 -10.64 -6.57
N ALA A 23 3.14 -10.50 -5.91
CA ALA A 23 2.69 -9.21 -5.39
C ALA A 23 3.65 -8.65 -4.35
N ILE A 24 4.15 -9.48 -3.45
CA ILE A 24 5.12 -9.07 -2.42
C ILE A 24 6.38 -8.51 -3.09
N ASP A 25 6.95 -9.24 -4.04
CA ASP A 25 8.16 -8.79 -4.75
C ASP A 25 7.89 -7.48 -5.50
N TRP A 26 6.74 -7.37 -6.12
CA TRP A 26 6.37 -6.16 -6.87
C TRP A 26 6.16 -4.95 -5.96
N LEU A 27 5.49 -5.14 -4.82
CA LEU A 27 5.26 -4.06 -3.85
C LEU A 27 6.58 -3.54 -3.27
N GLU A 28 7.55 -4.42 -3.06
CA GLU A 28 8.90 -4.00 -2.67
C GLU A 28 9.56 -3.15 -3.77
N LYS A 29 9.49 -3.63 -4.99
CA LYS A 29 10.13 -2.97 -6.14
C LYS A 29 9.44 -1.66 -6.51
N ALA A 30 8.12 -1.68 -6.61
CA ALA A 30 7.35 -0.56 -7.13
C ALA A 30 7.10 0.53 -6.09
N PHE A 31 6.69 0.13 -4.89
CA PHE A 31 6.24 1.07 -3.86
C PHE A 31 7.22 1.25 -2.71
N GLY A 32 8.24 0.42 -2.62
CA GLY A 32 9.29 0.58 -1.61
C GLY A 32 9.00 -0.10 -0.28
N PHE A 33 8.04 -1.00 -0.23
CA PHE A 33 7.80 -1.79 0.97
C PHE A 33 8.98 -2.73 1.26
N GLN A 34 9.11 -3.12 2.51
CA GLN A 34 10.06 -4.13 2.94
C GLN A 34 9.32 -5.27 3.61
N THR A 35 9.60 -6.49 3.19
CA THR A 35 9.00 -7.67 3.81
C THR A 35 9.74 -7.99 5.10
N ARG A 36 9.02 -8.07 6.22
CA ARG A 36 9.62 -8.47 7.49
C ARG A 36 9.25 -9.88 7.91
N LEU A 37 8.15 -10.42 7.40
CA LEU A 37 7.72 -11.79 7.67
C LEU A 37 6.96 -12.33 6.48
N LYS A 38 7.24 -13.58 6.13
CA LYS A 38 6.54 -14.27 5.06
C LYS A 38 6.39 -15.73 5.43
N VAL A 39 5.14 -16.17 5.60
CA VAL A 39 4.83 -17.55 5.98
C VAL A 39 4.12 -18.22 4.82
N GLU A 40 4.78 -19.21 4.23
CA GLU A 40 4.20 -20.03 3.19
C GLU A 40 3.51 -21.26 3.78
N GLY A 41 2.35 -21.60 3.20
CA GLY A 41 1.69 -22.86 3.45
C GLY A 41 2.03 -23.85 2.33
N ALA A 42 1.06 -24.19 1.47
CA ALA A 42 1.34 -24.93 0.26
C ALA A 42 2.26 -24.11 -0.66
N PRO A 43 3.01 -24.73 -1.59
CA PRO A 43 3.87 -23.99 -2.52
C PRO A 43 3.14 -22.85 -3.22
N GLY A 44 3.72 -21.65 -3.16
CA GLY A 44 3.15 -20.47 -3.79
C GLY A 44 1.98 -19.83 -3.04
N VAL A 45 1.62 -20.35 -1.87
CA VAL A 45 0.51 -19.83 -1.06
C VAL A 45 1.07 -19.10 0.17
N ILE A 46 0.82 -17.81 0.25
CA ILE A 46 1.18 -17.01 1.43
C ILE A 46 0.01 -17.03 2.39
N VAL A 47 0.20 -17.65 3.55
CA VAL A 47 -0.84 -17.71 4.58
C VAL A 47 -0.80 -16.47 5.47
N HIS A 48 0.38 -15.85 5.61
CA HIS A 48 0.55 -14.62 6.35
C HIS A 48 1.83 -13.93 5.92
N SER A 49 1.75 -12.64 5.63
CA SER A 49 2.95 -11.84 5.44
C SER A 49 2.78 -10.46 6.04
N GLU A 50 3.89 -9.85 6.39
CA GLU A 50 3.93 -8.50 6.94
C GLU A 50 4.94 -7.69 6.14
N LEU A 51 4.44 -6.65 5.50
CA LEU A 51 5.26 -5.70 4.76
C LEU A 51 5.23 -4.37 5.51
N VAL A 52 6.37 -3.71 5.60
CA VAL A 52 6.48 -2.45 6.33
C VAL A 52 6.89 -1.31 5.41
N TYR A 53 6.41 -0.14 5.73
CA TYR A 53 6.82 1.14 5.14
C TYR A 53 6.90 2.15 6.27
N GLY A 54 8.13 2.52 6.67
CA GLY A 54 8.30 3.28 7.89
C GLY A 54 7.71 2.52 9.08
N GLU A 55 6.84 3.16 9.84
CA GLU A 55 6.14 2.54 10.98
C GLU A 55 4.87 1.80 10.57
N ALA A 56 4.46 1.89 9.32
CA ALA A 56 3.24 1.25 8.85
C ALA A 56 3.45 -0.23 8.52
N VAL A 57 2.43 -1.02 8.79
CA VAL A 57 2.42 -2.47 8.49
C VAL A 57 1.19 -2.80 7.68
N ILE A 58 1.40 -3.51 6.57
CA ILE A 58 0.31 -4.12 5.82
C ILE A 58 0.49 -5.64 5.79
N LEU A 59 -0.62 -6.35 5.63
CA LEU A 59 -0.63 -7.81 5.53
C LEU A 59 -0.95 -8.16 4.08
N VAL A 60 -0.13 -9.01 3.46
CA VAL A 60 -0.32 -9.42 2.07
C VAL A 60 -0.38 -10.93 2.03
N ASN A 61 -1.55 -11.46 1.71
CA ASN A 61 -1.83 -12.89 1.78
C ASN A 61 -2.45 -13.38 0.47
N SER A 62 -2.34 -14.68 0.23
CA SER A 62 -3.04 -15.31 -0.88
C SER A 62 -4.53 -15.37 -0.60
N VAL A 63 -5.36 -15.29 -1.65
CA VAL A 63 -6.79 -15.59 -1.53
C VAL A 63 -6.94 -17.01 -0.99
N SER A 64 -7.96 -17.24 -0.18
CA SER A 64 -8.14 -18.51 0.50
C SER A 64 -9.62 -18.88 0.57
N PRO A 65 -9.95 -20.17 0.41
CA PRO A 65 -11.32 -20.66 0.61
C PRO A 65 -11.87 -20.41 2.01
N LYS A 66 -10.99 -20.17 3.00
CA LYS A 66 -11.40 -19.84 4.37
C LYS A 66 -12.10 -18.47 4.46
N PHE A 67 -11.94 -17.64 3.45
CA PHE A 67 -12.56 -16.33 3.40
C PHE A 67 -13.39 -16.20 2.14
N PRO A 68 -14.51 -16.94 2.05
CA PRO A 68 -15.36 -16.91 0.85
C PRO A 68 -15.89 -15.48 0.60
N GLY A 69 -16.03 -15.14 -0.68
CA GLY A 69 -16.44 -13.80 -1.08
C GLY A 69 -15.31 -12.77 -1.15
N ARG A 70 -14.11 -13.14 -0.77
CA ARG A 70 -12.94 -12.28 -0.95
C ARG A 70 -12.48 -12.34 -2.40
N THR A 71 -12.29 -11.18 -2.99
CA THR A 71 -11.80 -11.05 -4.36
C THR A 71 -10.59 -10.15 -4.39
N THR A 72 -9.74 -10.34 -5.40
CA THR A 72 -8.60 -9.46 -5.64
C THR A 72 -9.00 -8.33 -6.57
N GLY A 73 -8.19 -7.27 -6.57
CA GLY A 73 -8.35 -6.18 -7.52
C GLY A 73 -9.62 -5.37 -7.37
N SER A 74 -10.36 -5.54 -6.29
CA SER A 74 -11.56 -4.74 -6.07
C SER A 74 -11.16 -3.33 -5.64
N THR A 75 -11.44 -2.37 -6.50
CA THR A 75 -11.09 -0.97 -6.25
C THR A 75 -12.26 -0.14 -5.76
N SER A 76 -13.45 -0.75 -5.68
CA SER A 76 -14.68 0.01 -5.51
C SER A 76 -14.91 0.52 -4.10
N ALA A 77 -14.34 -0.11 -3.08
CA ALA A 77 -14.70 0.18 -1.70
C ALA A 77 -13.55 0.71 -0.83
N CYS A 78 -12.31 0.62 -1.30
CA CYS A 78 -11.17 0.92 -0.43
C CYS A 78 -9.95 1.39 -1.23
N TYR A 79 -9.19 2.28 -0.66
CA TYR A 79 -7.85 2.62 -1.12
C TYR A 79 -6.95 2.79 0.10
N LEU A 80 -5.65 2.65 -0.11
CA LEU A 80 -4.65 2.88 0.93
C LEU A 80 -3.95 4.19 0.65
N MET A 81 -3.83 5.03 1.67
CA MET A 81 -3.08 6.28 1.59
C MET A 81 -1.77 6.13 2.34
N VAL A 82 -0.69 6.49 1.70
CA VAL A 82 0.67 6.36 2.24
C VAL A 82 1.38 7.70 2.09
N TYR A 83 1.92 8.22 3.19
CA TYR A 83 2.81 9.36 3.12
C TYR A 83 4.22 8.91 2.74
N VAL A 84 4.80 9.60 1.76
CA VAL A 84 6.15 9.35 1.26
C VAL A 84 6.96 10.63 1.32
N ASP A 85 8.30 10.51 1.30
CA ASP A 85 9.18 11.66 1.43
C ASP A 85 9.30 12.49 0.14
N ASP A 86 9.27 11.82 -1.01
CA ASP A 86 9.41 12.46 -2.33
C ASP A 86 8.43 11.78 -3.29
N VAL A 87 7.28 12.40 -3.47
CA VAL A 87 6.19 11.80 -4.25
C VAL A 87 6.53 11.69 -5.74
N ASP A 88 7.29 12.62 -6.29
CA ASP A 88 7.68 12.56 -7.71
C ASP A 88 8.63 11.40 -7.96
N ALA A 89 9.63 11.22 -7.11
CA ALA A 89 10.55 10.09 -7.20
C ALA A 89 9.82 8.76 -6.98
N HIS A 90 8.89 8.72 -6.03
CA HIS A 90 8.09 7.53 -5.75
C HIS A 90 7.25 7.14 -6.97
N CYS A 91 6.61 8.11 -7.61
CA CYS A 91 5.82 7.89 -8.82
C CYS A 91 6.67 7.37 -9.96
N ALA A 92 7.86 7.95 -10.18
CA ALA A 92 8.77 7.50 -11.23
C ALA A 92 9.19 6.03 -11.01
N ARG A 93 9.48 5.66 -9.77
CA ARG A 93 9.79 4.28 -9.39
C ARG A 93 8.63 3.33 -9.66
N ALA A 94 7.43 3.74 -9.28
CA ALA A 94 6.23 2.95 -9.49
C ALA A 94 5.96 2.73 -10.99
N LYS A 95 6.08 3.80 -11.80
CA LYS A 95 5.94 3.71 -13.27
C LYS A 95 6.94 2.73 -13.86
N ALA A 96 8.19 2.83 -13.46
CA ALA A 96 9.26 1.96 -13.97
C ALA A 96 9.00 0.48 -13.65
N ALA A 97 8.30 0.21 -12.56
CA ALA A 97 7.93 -1.15 -12.15
C ALA A 97 6.59 -1.61 -12.73
N GLY A 98 5.94 -0.80 -13.55
CA GLY A 98 4.71 -1.18 -14.25
C GLY A 98 3.42 -0.82 -13.54
N ALA A 99 3.43 0.05 -12.53
CA ALA A 99 2.22 0.51 -11.89
C ALA A 99 1.36 1.30 -12.89
N ARG A 100 0.06 1.12 -12.81
CA ARG A 100 -0.88 1.91 -13.57
C ARG A 100 -1.15 3.21 -12.81
N ILE A 101 -0.70 4.33 -13.36
CA ILE A 101 -0.90 5.64 -12.72
C ILE A 101 -2.29 6.14 -13.08
N THR A 102 -3.14 6.27 -12.06
CA THR A 102 -4.51 6.74 -12.22
C THR A 102 -4.63 8.25 -12.15
N GLN A 103 -3.69 8.89 -11.45
CA GLN A 103 -3.55 10.33 -11.42
C GLN A 103 -2.08 10.69 -11.28
N GLU A 104 -1.57 11.51 -12.21
CA GLU A 104 -0.20 12.01 -12.14
C GLU A 104 0.00 12.91 -10.92
N PRO A 105 1.25 13.08 -10.44
CA PRO A 105 1.52 13.93 -9.29
C PRO A 105 0.95 15.32 -9.45
N LYS A 106 0.21 15.76 -8.48
CA LYS A 106 -0.47 17.05 -8.45
C LYS A 106 -0.43 17.62 -7.04
N THR A 107 -0.13 18.92 -6.96
CA THR A 107 -0.17 19.65 -5.70
C THR A 107 -1.56 20.23 -5.48
N THR A 108 -2.12 20.00 -4.32
CA THR A 108 -3.44 20.50 -3.93
C THR A 108 -3.34 21.27 -2.63
N ASP A 109 -3.81 22.51 -2.64
CA ASP A 109 -3.97 23.34 -1.45
C ASP A 109 -5.39 23.13 -0.92
N TYR A 110 -5.50 22.56 0.27
CA TYR A 110 -6.81 22.23 0.87
C TYR A 110 -7.43 23.38 1.64
N GLY A 111 -6.80 24.57 1.66
CA GLY A 111 -7.33 25.75 2.32
C GLY A 111 -6.46 26.27 3.46
N GLU A 112 -6.77 27.47 3.92
CA GLU A 112 -5.94 28.17 4.92
C GLU A 112 -5.87 27.46 6.27
N ASP A 113 -6.93 26.72 6.61
CA ASP A 113 -7.01 26.03 7.90
C ASP A 113 -6.41 24.64 7.87
N TYR A 114 -5.92 24.18 6.72
CA TYR A 114 -5.48 22.80 6.54
C TYR A 114 -4.03 22.73 6.08
N TRP A 115 -3.80 22.18 4.91
CA TRP A 115 -2.45 21.90 4.43
C TRP A 115 -2.42 21.83 2.90
N THR A 116 -1.22 21.73 2.39
CA THR A 116 -0.96 21.49 0.97
C THR A 116 -0.23 20.18 0.84
N ASP A 117 -0.77 19.27 0.06
CA ASP A 117 -0.16 17.98 -0.26
C ASP A 117 0.08 17.87 -1.75
N ARG A 118 1.16 17.18 -2.12
CA ARG A 118 1.38 16.71 -3.47
C ARG A 118 1.17 15.21 -3.50
N GLY A 119 0.32 14.71 -4.39
CA GLY A 119 -0.05 13.32 -4.40
C GLY A 119 -0.22 12.75 -5.79
N TYR A 120 -0.16 11.42 -5.87
CA TYR A 120 -0.51 10.69 -7.09
C TYR A 120 -1.28 9.43 -6.74
N GLY A 121 -2.07 8.95 -7.71
CA GLY A 121 -2.84 7.73 -7.57
C GLY A 121 -2.29 6.63 -8.45
N ALA A 122 -2.35 5.40 -7.97
CA ALA A 122 -1.90 4.24 -8.72
C ALA A 122 -2.74 3.00 -8.40
N GLU A 123 -2.77 2.09 -9.35
CA GLU A 123 -3.24 0.73 -9.11
C GLU A 123 -2.03 -0.20 -9.16
N ASP A 124 -2.02 -1.20 -8.28
CA ASP A 124 -0.97 -2.20 -8.29
C ASP A 124 -1.23 -3.28 -9.35
N LEU A 125 -0.38 -4.30 -9.38
CA LEU A 125 -0.41 -5.33 -10.42
C LEU A 125 -1.71 -6.15 -10.42
N GLU A 126 -2.48 -6.13 -9.35
CA GLU A 126 -3.78 -6.81 -9.29
C GLU A 126 -4.95 -5.85 -9.08
N GLY A 127 -4.73 -4.55 -9.26
CA GLY A 127 -5.79 -3.57 -9.31
C GLY A 127 -6.21 -2.97 -7.97
N HIS A 128 -5.47 -3.21 -6.89
CA HIS A 128 -5.73 -2.49 -5.64
C HIS A 128 -5.36 -1.03 -5.81
N SER A 129 -6.14 -0.14 -5.22
CA SER A 129 -5.98 1.30 -5.34
C SER A 129 -5.11 1.88 -4.24
N TRP A 130 -4.19 2.74 -4.62
CA TRP A 130 -3.24 3.40 -3.74
C TRP A 130 -3.22 4.89 -4.00
N TRP A 131 -3.04 5.67 -2.93
CA TRP A 131 -2.80 7.11 -3.00
C TRP A 131 -1.52 7.40 -2.22
N PHE A 132 -0.54 8.02 -2.87
CA PHE A 132 0.72 8.41 -2.24
C PHE A 132 0.79 9.92 -2.17
N ALA A 133 1.16 10.43 -1.00
CA ALA A 133 1.16 11.86 -0.75
C ALA A 133 2.42 12.31 -0.03
N GLN A 134 2.80 13.55 -0.29
CA GLN A 134 3.89 14.24 0.39
C GLN A 134 3.32 15.53 0.96
N ARG A 135 3.48 15.74 2.26
CA ARG A 135 3.07 16.99 2.87
C ARG A 135 4.01 18.10 2.44
N MET A 136 3.48 19.10 1.74
CA MET A 136 4.27 20.24 1.26
C MET A 136 4.30 21.37 2.27
N SER A 137 3.16 21.63 2.93
CA SER A 137 3.10 22.59 4.02
C SER A 137 1.93 22.26 4.94
N SER A 138 2.16 22.45 6.23
CA SER A 138 1.10 22.38 7.24
C SER A 138 0.75 23.80 7.66
N LYS A 139 -0.56 24.06 7.75
CA LYS A 139 -1.09 25.36 8.12
C LYS A 139 -1.73 25.28 9.49
N GLY A 140 -1.48 26.25 10.29
CA GLY A 140 -2.05 26.38 11.62
C GLY A 140 -1.13 25.95 12.74
#